data_417f6384399033d80453d4fb2e0a4d35
#
_entry.id   417f6384399033d80453d4fb2e0a4d35
#
_cell.length_a   1.000
_cell.length_b   1.000
_cell.length_c   1.000
_cell.angle_alpha   90.00
_cell.angle_beta   90.00
_cell.angle_gamma   90.00
#
_symmetry.space_group_name_H-M   'P 1'
#
loop_
_entity.id
_entity.type
_entity.pdbx_description
1 polymer ?
#
loop_
_entity_poly.entity_id
_entity_poly.type
_entity_poly.pdbx_seq_one_letter_code
_entity_poly.pdbx_strand_id
1 'polypeptide(L)'
;MHIAQHITSDLSGAESVDTVTLDYDNRFVRRKKMTTDFGEAFLVELADTRSVNVGDGFVLDDGRVVTILAAAEPLLSVTHDNPALIAWHIGNRHTPCQIGAGTLLIRDDAVLKKMLEQLGAETKTIHAPFFPEGGA
;
A
#
# COMPACT_ATOMS: atom_id res chain seq x y z
N MET A 1 0.00 -11.52 23.96
CA MET A 1 0.11 -10.74 22.71
C MET A 1 -0.69 -9.46 22.86
N HIS A 2 -0.09 -8.33 22.56
CA HIS A 2 -0.77 -7.04 22.62
C HIS A 2 -1.79 -6.92 21.47
N ILE A 3 -2.82 -6.12 21.71
CA ILE A 3 -3.90 -5.90 20.75
C ILE A 3 -3.94 -4.43 20.37
N ALA A 4 -4.03 -4.13 19.08
CA ALA A 4 -4.20 -2.79 18.54
C ALA A 4 -5.65 -2.64 18.05
N GLN A 5 -6.45 -1.84 18.74
CA GLN A 5 -7.84 -1.56 18.39
C GLN A 5 -8.03 -0.19 17.74
N HIS A 6 -7.00 0.65 17.76
CA HIS A 6 -7.03 2.02 17.28
C HIS A 6 -5.82 2.34 16.42
N ILE A 7 -6.03 3.29 15.52
CA ILE A 7 -4.97 3.86 14.68
C ILE A 7 -4.91 5.34 14.99
N THR A 8 -3.70 5.90 15.08
CA THR A 8 -3.50 7.32 15.27
C THR A 8 -2.69 7.91 14.11
N SER A 9 -3.09 9.10 13.66
CA SER A 9 -2.32 9.91 12.73
C SER A 9 -1.41 10.89 13.44
N ASP A 10 -1.62 11.08 14.75
CA ASP A 10 -0.80 11.95 15.58
C ASP A 10 0.22 11.12 16.35
N LEU A 11 1.47 11.15 15.90
CA LEU A 11 2.57 10.45 16.54
C LEU A 11 3.34 11.35 17.53
N SER A 12 2.93 12.63 17.66
CA SER A 12 3.56 13.54 18.63
C SER A 12 3.21 13.13 20.05
N GLY A 13 4.19 13.00 20.91
CA GLY A 13 3.98 12.55 22.28
C GLY A 13 3.72 11.04 22.43
N ALA A 14 3.62 10.30 21.36
CA ALA A 14 3.55 8.85 21.39
C ALA A 14 4.97 8.28 21.27
N GLU A 15 5.26 7.27 22.07
CA GLU A 15 6.52 6.55 21.95
C GLU A 15 6.38 5.54 20.81
N SER A 16 6.90 5.90 19.62
CA SER A 16 7.02 4.94 18.52
C SER A 16 8.20 4.04 18.83
N VAL A 17 7.89 2.84 19.31
CA VAL A 17 8.93 1.87 19.74
C VAL A 17 9.32 0.92 18.65
N ASP A 18 8.51 0.84 17.56
CA ASP A 18 8.72 -0.14 16.51
C ASP A 18 7.98 0.29 15.24
N THR A 19 8.19 -0.44 14.18
CA THR A 19 7.52 -0.25 12.90
C THR A 19 6.95 -1.56 12.39
N VAL A 20 5.96 -1.48 11.49
CA VAL A 20 5.49 -2.61 10.71
C VAL A 20 5.45 -2.20 9.24
N THR A 21 6.05 -3.02 8.39
CA THR A 21 6.21 -2.70 6.97
C THR A 21 5.22 -3.54 6.16
N LEU A 22 4.27 -2.87 5.50
CA LEU A 22 3.13 -3.50 4.83
C LEU A 22 3.10 -3.15 3.36
N ASP A 23 2.86 -4.15 2.50
CA ASP A 23 2.54 -3.92 1.09
C ASP A 23 1.10 -3.42 0.95
N TYR A 24 0.68 -3.13 -0.29
CA TYR A 24 -0.64 -2.56 -0.57
C TYR A 24 -1.77 -3.45 -0.02
N ASP A 25 -1.75 -4.76 -0.30
CA ASP A 25 -2.82 -5.66 0.13
C ASP A 25 -2.90 -5.77 1.66
N ASN A 26 -1.77 -5.78 2.34
CA ASN A 26 -1.71 -5.91 3.80
C ASN A 26 -2.10 -4.63 4.54
N ARG A 27 -2.19 -3.48 3.84
CA ARG A 27 -2.71 -2.25 4.42
C ARG A 27 -4.25 -2.23 4.49
N PHE A 28 -4.93 -3.19 3.87
CA PHE A 28 -6.38 -3.34 3.97
C PHE A 28 -6.68 -4.40 5.03
N VAL A 29 -7.14 -3.97 6.20
CA VAL A 29 -7.17 -4.83 7.38
C VAL A 29 -8.35 -4.52 8.31
N ARG A 30 -8.86 -5.53 8.98
CA ARG A 30 -9.76 -5.42 10.11
C ARG A 30 -9.19 -6.19 11.31
N ARG A 31 -8.99 -7.49 11.15
CA ARG A 31 -8.43 -8.35 12.19
C ARG A 31 -7.32 -9.18 11.59
N LYS A 32 -6.11 -9.00 12.09
CA LYS A 32 -4.96 -9.72 11.58
C LYS A 32 -3.84 -9.75 12.59
N LYS A 33 -3.22 -10.91 12.73
CA LYS A 33 -1.98 -11.03 13.48
C LYS A 33 -0.84 -10.48 12.62
N MET A 34 -0.07 -9.56 13.20
CA MET A 34 1.10 -8.97 12.54
C MET A 34 2.33 -9.18 13.40
N THR A 35 3.49 -9.05 12.78
CA THR A 35 4.78 -9.06 13.47
C THR A 35 5.49 -7.77 13.13
N THR A 36 5.97 -7.06 14.16
CA THR A 36 6.72 -5.83 13.97
C THR A 36 8.07 -6.13 13.30
N ASP A 37 8.72 -5.09 12.80
CA ASP A 37 10.02 -5.22 12.15
C ASP A 37 11.11 -5.70 13.13
N PHE A 38 10.94 -5.46 14.43
CA PHE A 38 11.83 -6.00 15.46
C PHE A 38 11.42 -7.39 15.97
N GLY A 39 10.30 -7.93 15.49
CA GLY A 39 9.92 -9.33 15.77
C GLY A 39 8.85 -9.54 16.83
N GLU A 40 8.22 -8.47 17.32
CA GLU A 40 7.11 -8.61 18.28
C GLU A 40 5.81 -8.91 17.56
N ALA A 41 5.12 -9.98 17.96
CA ALA A 41 3.80 -10.30 17.43
C ALA A 41 2.73 -9.48 18.16
N PHE A 42 1.74 -8.98 17.40
CA PHE A 42 0.58 -8.29 17.95
C PHE A 42 -0.65 -8.57 17.07
N LEU A 43 -1.83 -8.35 17.64
CA LEU A 43 -3.09 -8.54 16.94
C LEU A 43 -3.70 -7.18 16.61
N VAL A 44 -3.93 -6.92 15.32
CA VAL A 44 -4.77 -5.79 14.90
C VAL A 44 -6.22 -6.24 14.97
N GLU A 45 -7.06 -5.46 15.65
CA GLU A 45 -8.49 -5.75 15.78
C GLU A 45 -9.27 -4.44 15.73
N LEU A 46 -9.57 -3.99 14.50
CA LEU A 46 -10.29 -2.75 14.26
C LEU A 46 -11.80 -3.00 14.24
N ALA A 47 -12.57 -1.92 14.45
CA ALA A 47 -14.03 -2.00 14.41
C ALA A 47 -14.53 -2.37 13.02
N ASP A 48 -13.90 -1.82 11.97
CA ASP A 48 -14.27 -2.04 10.58
C ASP A 48 -13.05 -2.33 9.73
N THR A 49 -13.26 -3.04 8.61
CA THR A 49 -12.23 -3.22 7.60
C THR A 49 -11.92 -1.89 6.93
N ARG A 50 -10.65 -1.53 6.83
CA ARG A 50 -10.22 -0.26 6.25
C ARG A 50 -8.80 -0.33 5.70
N SER A 51 -8.50 0.57 4.78
CA SER A 51 -7.12 0.83 4.38
C SER A 51 -6.44 1.70 5.42
N VAL A 52 -5.30 1.27 5.91
CA VAL A 52 -4.49 2.06 6.84
C VAL A 52 -3.47 2.88 6.07
N ASN A 53 -3.13 4.05 6.59
CA ASN A 53 -2.22 4.97 5.91
C ASN A 53 -0.79 4.78 6.42
N VAL A 54 0.15 4.80 5.48
CA VAL A 54 1.57 4.85 5.82
C VAL A 54 1.86 6.15 6.56
N GLY A 55 2.64 6.06 7.62
CA GLY A 55 2.93 7.18 8.51
C GLY A 55 2.03 7.24 9.73
N ASP A 56 0.87 6.58 9.69
CA ASP A 56 0.03 6.41 10.88
C ASP A 56 0.60 5.31 11.78
N GLY A 57 0.04 5.14 12.96
CA GLY A 57 0.48 4.12 13.91
C GLY A 57 -0.66 3.29 14.47
N PHE A 58 -0.40 2.01 14.67
CA PHE A 58 -1.26 1.14 15.47
C PHE A 58 -0.99 1.40 16.95
N VAL A 59 -2.03 1.70 17.71
CA VAL A 59 -1.92 1.94 19.15
C VAL A 59 -2.17 0.62 19.88
N LEU A 60 -1.14 0.11 20.53
CA LEU A 60 -1.24 -1.12 21.32
C LEU A 60 -1.97 -0.87 22.64
N ASP A 61 -2.50 -1.93 23.23
CA ASP A 61 -3.26 -1.85 24.48
C ASP A 61 -2.43 -1.37 25.69
N ASP A 62 -1.10 -1.37 25.58
CA ASP A 62 -0.20 -0.80 26.59
C ASP A 62 0.21 0.66 26.30
N GLY A 63 -0.34 1.26 25.27
CA GLY A 63 -0.08 2.64 24.87
C GLY A 63 1.08 2.85 23.91
N ARG A 64 1.86 1.81 23.62
CA ARG A 64 2.93 1.91 22.63
C ARG A 64 2.35 2.06 21.23
N VAL A 65 3.09 2.66 20.33
CA VAL A 65 2.68 2.87 18.94
C VAL A 65 3.63 2.16 17.99
N VAL A 66 3.05 1.42 17.05
CA VAL A 66 3.79 0.77 15.96
C VAL A 66 3.52 1.55 14.68
N THR A 67 4.53 2.22 14.15
CA THR A 67 4.41 3.06 12.96
C THR A 67 4.30 2.20 11.70
N ILE A 68 3.39 2.55 10.81
CA ILE A 68 3.14 1.83 9.57
C ILE A 68 4.04 2.38 8.47
N LEU A 69 4.83 1.49 7.88
CA LEU A 69 5.69 1.79 6.72
C LEU A 69 5.19 1.03 5.50
N ALA A 70 5.52 1.54 4.32
CA ALA A 70 5.20 0.86 3.06
C ALA A 70 6.32 -0.09 2.65
N ALA A 71 5.98 -1.32 2.35
CA ALA A 71 6.91 -2.28 1.78
C ALA A 71 7.12 -1.98 0.30
N ALA A 72 8.35 -2.13 -0.19
CA ALA A 72 8.60 -2.18 -1.63
C ALA A 72 8.01 -3.48 -2.19
N GLU A 73 7.36 -3.38 -3.34
CA GLU A 73 6.73 -4.53 -4.00
C GLU A 73 6.94 -4.46 -5.51
N PRO A 74 6.80 -5.60 -6.22
CA PRO A 74 6.97 -5.61 -7.67
C PRO A 74 5.88 -4.79 -8.35
N LEU A 75 6.28 -3.80 -9.15
CA LEU A 75 5.38 -2.92 -9.89
C LEU A 75 5.79 -2.86 -11.35
N LEU A 76 4.84 -2.49 -12.21
CA LEU A 76 5.11 -2.08 -13.58
C LEU A 76 5.07 -0.56 -13.66
N SER A 77 6.16 0.02 -14.15
CA SER A 77 6.23 1.42 -14.53
C SER A 77 5.78 1.53 -15.99
N VAL A 78 4.74 2.28 -16.25
CA VAL A 78 4.11 2.37 -17.57
C VAL A 78 4.22 3.79 -18.10
N THR A 79 4.79 3.92 -19.30
CA THR A 79 4.90 5.21 -20.00
C THR A 79 4.25 5.12 -21.38
N HIS A 80 3.67 6.24 -21.83
CA HIS A 80 2.99 6.34 -23.11
C HIS A 80 2.87 7.82 -23.49
N ASP A 81 2.81 8.12 -24.78
CA ASP A 81 2.62 9.50 -25.27
C ASP A 81 1.28 10.09 -24.83
N ASN A 82 0.29 9.23 -24.62
CA ASN A 82 -1.02 9.62 -24.11
C ASN A 82 -1.31 8.87 -22.80
N PRO A 83 -0.78 9.33 -21.66
CA PRO A 83 -0.98 8.64 -20.40
C PRO A 83 -2.44 8.60 -19.94
N ALA A 84 -3.25 9.58 -20.32
CA ALA A 84 -4.68 9.60 -19.99
C ALA A 84 -5.43 8.41 -20.62
N LEU A 85 -5.09 8.06 -21.86
CA LEU A 85 -5.68 6.89 -22.52
C LEU A 85 -5.31 5.59 -21.78
N ILE A 86 -4.06 5.47 -21.38
CA ILE A 86 -3.59 4.29 -20.65
C ILE A 86 -4.25 4.21 -19.28
N ALA A 87 -4.36 5.32 -18.57
CA ALA A 87 -5.04 5.37 -17.27
C ALA A 87 -6.51 4.96 -17.39
N TRP A 88 -7.18 5.36 -18.47
CA TRP A 88 -8.56 4.96 -18.73
C TRP A 88 -8.69 3.43 -18.90
N HIS A 89 -7.81 2.82 -19.68
CA HIS A 89 -7.81 1.37 -19.87
C HIS A 89 -7.54 0.61 -18.57
N ILE A 90 -6.61 1.09 -17.75
CA ILE A 90 -6.30 0.50 -16.45
C ILE A 90 -7.51 0.63 -15.52
N GLY A 91 -8.10 1.83 -15.44
CA GLY A 91 -9.27 2.10 -14.60
C GLY A 91 -10.48 1.30 -15.01
N ASN A 92 -10.67 1.07 -16.32
CA ASN A 92 -11.78 0.28 -16.84
C ASN A 92 -11.69 -1.20 -16.43
N ARG A 93 -10.53 -1.66 -16.03
CA ARG A 93 -10.31 -3.01 -15.50
C ARG A 93 -10.37 -3.05 -13.97
N HIS A 94 -10.72 -1.94 -13.32
CA HIS A 94 -10.78 -1.80 -11.86
C HIS A 94 -9.45 -2.16 -11.18
N THR A 95 -8.34 -1.89 -11.84
CA THR A 95 -7.00 -2.15 -11.35
C THR A 95 -6.48 -0.93 -10.61
N PRO A 96 -5.96 -1.09 -9.38
CA PRO A 96 -5.33 0.01 -8.67
C PRO A 96 -4.17 0.60 -9.49
N CYS A 97 -4.12 1.92 -9.57
CA CYS A 97 -3.13 2.63 -10.38
C CYS A 97 -2.62 3.87 -9.63
N GLN A 98 -1.31 3.99 -9.52
CA GLN A 98 -0.66 5.18 -8.99
C GLN A 98 -0.34 6.12 -10.15
N ILE A 99 -0.82 7.35 -10.08
CA ILE A 99 -0.64 8.34 -11.15
C ILE A 99 0.47 9.30 -10.75
N GLY A 100 1.52 9.35 -11.56
CA GLY A 100 2.62 10.28 -11.39
C GLY A 100 2.76 11.21 -12.59
N ALA A 101 3.76 12.07 -12.58
CA ALA A 101 4.04 12.98 -13.67
C ALA A 101 4.65 12.21 -14.86
N GLY A 102 3.79 11.82 -15.81
CA GLY A 102 4.22 11.12 -17.01
C GLY A 102 4.45 9.62 -16.86
N THR A 103 4.24 9.07 -15.67
CA THR A 103 4.42 7.65 -15.42
C THR A 103 3.25 7.11 -14.60
N LEU A 104 2.76 5.94 -14.98
CA LEU A 104 1.75 5.22 -14.22
C LEU A 104 2.38 3.99 -13.60
N LEU A 105 1.98 3.66 -12.36
CA LEU A 105 2.42 2.46 -11.70
C LEU A 105 1.23 1.56 -11.40
N ILE A 106 1.38 0.28 -11.71
CA ILE A 106 0.43 -0.78 -11.34
C ILE A 106 1.22 -1.92 -10.71
N ARG A 107 0.54 -2.82 -10.02
CA ARG A 107 1.20 -4.03 -9.55
C ARG A 107 1.62 -4.90 -10.73
N ASP A 108 2.72 -5.63 -10.59
CA ASP A 108 3.24 -6.50 -11.65
C ASP A 108 2.22 -7.58 -12.01
N ASP A 109 1.77 -7.57 -13.26
CA ASP A 109 0.74 -8.47 -13.79
C ASP A 109 1.03 -8.74 -15.26
N ALA A 110 1.29 -10.01 -15.58
CA ALA A 110 1.68 -10.40 -16.93
C ALA A 110 0.59 -10.15 -17.97
N VAL A 111 -0.68 -10.30 -17.59
CA VAL A 111 -1.81 -10.08 -18.51
C VAL A 111 -1.95 -8.60 -18.83
N LEU A 112 -1.91 -7.74 -17.80
CA LEU A 112 -1.97 -6.29 -17.98
C LEU A 112 -0.76 -5.77 -18.74
N LYS A 113 0.43 -6.28 -18.43
CA LYS A 113 1.65 -5.91 -19.16
C LYS A 113 1.48 -6.13 -20.67
N LYS A 114 0.99 -7.30 -21.06
CA LYS A 114 0.77 -7.62 -22.47
C LYS A 114 -0.26 -6.69 -23.10
N MET A 115 -1.36 -6.42 -22.43
CA MET A 115 -2.37 -5.49 -22.90
C MET A 115 -1.80 -4.09 -23.12
N LEU A 116 -1.03 -3.59 -22.17
CA LEU A 116 -0.46 -2.26 -22.24
C LEU A 116 0.57 -2.14 -23.35
N GLU A 117 1.39 -3.16 -23.57
CA GLU A 117 2.34 -3.20 -24.68
C GLU A 117 1.63 -3.22 -26.04
N GLN A 118 0.49 -3.91 -26.14
CA GLN A 118 -0.34 -3.90 -27.36
C GLN A 118 -0.94 -2.52 -27.64
N LEU A 119 -1.15 -1.70 -26.62
CA LEU A 119 -1.60 -0.32 -26.75
C LEU A 119 -0.45 0.65 -27.06
N GLY A 120 0.77 0.16 -27.19
CA GLY A 120 1.94 0.96 -27.49
C GLY A 120 2.65 1.53 -26.28
N ALA A 121 2.31 1.12 -25.08
CA ALA A 121 2.99 1.56 -23.88
C ALA A 121 4.34 0.86 -23.68
N GLU A 122 5.28 1.56 -23.07
CA GLU A 122 6.51 0.97 -22.58
C GLU A 122 6.33 0.57 -21.13
N THR A 123 6.74 -0.64 -20.78
CA THR A 123 6.64 -1.15 -19.43
C THR A 123 8.01 -1.53 -18.88
N LYS A 124 8.22 -1.27 -17.60
CA LYS A 124 9.43 -1.62 -16.89
C LYS A 124 9.08 -2.15 -15.51
N THR A 125 9.64 -3.28 -15.13
CA THR A 125 9.47 -3.83 -13.79
C THR A 125 10.36 -3.09 -12.81
N ILE A 126 9.77 -2.59 -11.72
CA ILE A 126 10.49 -1.92 -10.64
C ILE A 126 10.05 -2.49 -9.29
N HIS A 127 10.82 -2.20 -8.24
CA HIS A 127 10.46 -2.46 -6.86
C HIS A 127 10.33 -1.13 -6.13
N ALA A 128 9.15 -0.83 -5.62
CA ALA A 128 8.89 0.42 -4.93
C ALA A 128 7.63 0.29 -4.06
N PRO A 129 7.45 1.17 -3.06
CA PRO A 129 6.17 1.26 -2.36
C PRO A 129 5.06 1.67 -3.32
N PHE A 130 3.85 1.13 -3.10
CA PHE A 130 2.71 1.36 -3.98
C PHE A 130 1.64 2.18 -3.27
N PHE A 131 1.30 3.32 -3.86
CA PHE A 131 0.29 4.25 -3.35
C PHE A 131 -0.71 4.59 -4.48
N PRO A 132 -1.64 3.67 -4.81
CA PRO A 132 -2.58 3.91 -5.91
C PRO A 132 -3.61 4.97 -5.58
N GLU A 133 -4.10 5.65 -6.62
CA GLU A 133 -5.19 6.60 -6.52
C GLU A 133 -6.50 5.88 -6.18
N GLY A 134 -7.34 6.51 -5.39
CA GLY A 134 -8.68 6.04 -5.09
C GLY A 134 -8.74 4.72 -4.36
N GLY A 135 -7.68 4.27 -3.78
CA GLY A 135 -7.48 2.96 -3.20
C GLY A 135 -8.67 2.38 -2.48
N ALA A 136 -9.45 1.76 -3.01
CA ALA A 136 -10.47 1.05 -2.41
C ALA A 136 -11.20 0.18 -2.32
#